data_79f9009e5df07ac7c08346fcb02471ff
#
_entry.id   79f9009e5df07ac7c08346fcb02471ff
#
_cell.length_a   1.000
_cell.length_b   1.000
_cell.length_c   1.000
_cell.angle_alpha   90.00
_cell.angle_beta   90.00
_cell.angle_gamma   90.00
#
_symmetry.space_group_name_H-M   'P 1'
#
loop_
_entity.id
_entity.type
_entity.pdbx_description
1 polymer ?
#
loop_
_entity_poly.entity_id
_entity_poly.type
_entity_poly.pdbx_seq_one_letter_code
_entity_poly.pdbx_strand_id
1 'polypeptide(L)'
;MILMNGVDYPLGSENVVDTPLRVFDTDVCAFIAELSSELLKSPASRAMPDLAALAFWGRRASLQKMAHEFDKISNRLGRGVCFHIAPSNIPINFAFSYLFALLAGNAN
;
A
#
# COMPACT_ATOMS: atom_id res chain seq x y z
N MET A 1 -1.12 16.95 -23.11
CA MET A 1 -0.02 16.72 -22.39
C MET A 1 0.70 17.77 -21.66
N ILE A 2 0.18 18.94 -21.70
CA ILE A 2 0.66 20.03 -20.87
C ILE A 2 0.70 19.65 -19.40
N LEU A 3 -0.29 18.86 -18.96
CA LEU A 3 -0.42 18.46 -17.57
C LEU A 3 0.76 17.62 -17.07
N MET A 4 1.42 16.89 -17.96
CA MET A 4 2.53 16.02 -17.55
C MET A 4 3.81 16.78 -17.29
N ASN A 5 3.91 18.02 -17.80
CA ASN A 5 5.13 18.80 -17.65
C ASN A 5 5.37 19.33 -16.23
N GLY A 6 4.38 19.27 -15.37
CA GLY A 6 4.50 19.74 -13.98
C GLY A 6 4.42 18.65 -12.95
N VAL A 7 4.51 17.38 -13.37
CA VAL A 7 4.38 16.24 -12.46
C VAL A 7 5.74 15.59 -12.24
N ASP A 8 6.12 15.47 -10.99
CA ASP A 8 7.32 14.74 -10.59
C ASP A 8 6.96 13.30 -10.26
N TYR A 9 7.85 12.39 -10.63
CA TYR A 9 7.70 10.97 -10.34
C TYR A 9 8.88 10.51 -9.47
N PRO A 10 8.85 10.78 -8.16
CA PRO A 10 9.93 10.33 -7.25
C PRO A 10 10.11 8.82 -7.29
N LEU A 11 9.01 8.10 -7.51
CA LEU A 11 9.00 6.66 -7.73
C LEU A 11 8.05 6.36 -8.88
N GLY A 12 8.42 5.36 -9.67
CA GLY A 12 7.59 4.95 -10.81
C GLY A 12 7.70 5.89 -11.99
N SER A 13 6.66 5.93 -12.79
CA SER A 13 6.60 6.73 -14.00
C SER A 13 5.15 7.11 -14.35
N GLU A 14 4.98 7.85 -15.43
CA GLU A 14 3.64 8.17 -15.94
C GLU A 14 2.88 6.95 -16.47
N ASN A 15 3.58 5.83 -16.67
CA ASN A 15 2.97 4.60 -17.17
C ASN A 15 2.41 3.81 -15.99
N VAL A 16 1.09 3.76 -15.88
CA VAL A 16 0.40 3.06 -14.80
C VAL A 16 -0.14 1.74 -15.35
N VAL A 17 0.15 0.64 -14.65
CA VAL A 17 -0.45 -0.65 -14.96
C VAL A 17 -1.87 -0.64 -14.38
N ASP A 18 -2.85 -0.81 -15.26
CA ASP A 18 -4.27 -0.72 -14.88
C ASP A 18 -4.96 -2.07 -14.73
N THR A 19 -4.23 -3.16 -14.93
CA THR A 19 -4.78 -4.51 -14.76
C THR A 19 -5.07 -4.78 -13.29
N PRO A 20 -6.34 -5.04 -12.92
CA PRO A 20 -6.66 -5.30 -11.52
C PRO A 20 -6.13 -6.63 -11.06
N LEU A 21 -5.72 -6.67 -9.78
CA LEU A 21 -5.29 -7.89 -9.11
C LEU A 21 -6.40 -8.39 -8.19
N ARG A 22 -6.25 -9.60 -7.71
CA ARG A 22 -7.13 -10.14 -6.67
C ARG A 22 -6.89 -9.43 -5.34
N VAL A 23 -7.91 -9.38 -4.52
CA VAL A 23 -7.79 -8.91 -3.14
C VAL A 23 -6.80 -9.80 -2.41
N PHE A 24 -5.87 -9.19 -1.69
CA PHE A 24 -4.76 -9.88 -1.02
C PHE A 24 -3.90 -10.71 -1.98
N ASP A 25 -3.60 -10.14 -3.14
CA ASP A 25 -2.66 -10.74 -4.09
C ASP A 25 -1.35 -11.12 -3.40
N THR A 26 -0.82 -12.28 -3.74
CA THR A 26 0.35 -12.84 -3.08
C THR A 26 1.58 -11.94 -3.18
N ASP A 27 1.81 -11.36 -4.35
CA ASP A 27 2.95 -10.48 -4.57
C ASP A 27 2.79 -9.16 -3.83
N VAL A 28 1.58 -8.63 -3.77
CA VAL A 28 1.28 -7.42 -2.99
C VAL A 28 1.52 -7.68 -1.51
N CYS A 29 1.04 -8.78 -0.98
CA CYS A 29 1.27 -9.14 0.42
C CYS A 29 2.76 -9.31 0.73
N ALA A 30 3.50 -9.92 -0.18
CA ALA A 30 4.95 -10.09 -0.04
C ALA A 30 5.66 -8.73 -0.03
N PHE A 31 5.27 -7.82 -0.90
CA PHE A 31 5.82 -6.47 -0.96
C PHE A 31 5.58 -5.72 0.36
N ILE A 32 4.35 -5.73 0.86
CA ILE A 32 4.00 -5.03 2.11
C ILE A 32 4.73 -5.63 3.30
N ALA A 33 4.83 -6.96 3.36
CA ALA A 33 5.54 -7.65 4.43
C ALA A 33 7.04 -7.31 4.42
N GLU A 34 7.65 -7.25 3.25
CA GLU A 34 9.06 -6.87 3.09
C GLU A 34 9.28 -5.43 3.50
N LEU A 35 8.43 -4.51 3.01
CA LEU A 35 8.48 -3.10 3.38
C LEU A 35 8.36 -2.94 4.91
N SER A 36 7.43 -3.63 5.53
CA SER A 36 7.21 -3.58 6.97
C SER A 36 8.43 -4.09 7.74
N SER A 37 9.05 -5.16 7.27
CA SER A 37 10.27 -5.70 7.87
C SER A 37 11.41 -4.68 7.83
N GLU A 38 11.59 -4.02 6.69
CA GLU A 38 12.63 -3.01 6.54
C GLU A 38 12.37 -1.78 7.42
N LEU A 39 11.12 -1.33 7.50
CA LEU A 39 10.74 -0.21 8.34
C LEU A 39 10.97 -0.51 9.82
N LEU A 40 10.67 -1.71 10.28
CA LEU A 40 10.88 -2.10 11.67
C LEU A 40 12.36 -2.15 12.05
N LYS A 41 13.23 -2.44 11.10
CA LYS A 41 14.69 -2.41 11.30
C LYS A 41 15.25 -0.99 11.28
N SER A 42 14.53 -0.05 10.70
CA SER A 42 14.99 1.32 10.52
C SER A 42 14.96 2.09 11.84
N PRO A 43 15.98 2.92 12.13
CA PRO A 43 15.96 3.83 13.28
C PRO A 43 14.77 4.81 13.26
N ALA A 44 14.24 5.13 12.08
CA ALA A 44 13.09 6.02 11.94
C ALA A 44 11.85 5.51 12.65
N SER A 45 11.65 4.20 12.70
CA SER A 45 10.50 3.61 13.39
C SER A 45 10.54 3.83 14.90
N ARG A 46 11.73 4.00 15.47
CA ARG A 46 11.90 4.30 16.91
C ARG A 46 11.56 5.75 17.23
N ALA A 47 11.80 6.63 16.27
CA ALA A 47 11.54 8.06 16.43
C ALA A 47 10.10 8.44 16.09
N MET A 48 9.40 7.62 15.30
CA MET A 48 8.06 7.91 14.80
C MET A 48 7.10 6.76 15.16
N PRO A 49 6.33 6.90 16.25
CA PRO A 49 5.39 5.84 16.65
C PRO A 49 4.37 5.45 15.59
N ASP A 50 3.93 6.42 14.77
CA ASP A 50 2.98 6.16 13.70
C ASP A 50 3.58 5.27 12.61
N LEU A 51 4.86 5.47 12.31
CA LEU A 51 5.58 4.63 11.35
C LEU A 51 5.73 3.21 11.89
N ALA A 52 6.06 3.07 13.17
CA ALA A 52 6.17 1.77 13.82
C ALA A 52 4.83 1.03 13.80
N ALA A 53 3.72 1.74 14.04
CA ALA A 53 2.38 1.16 14.00
C ALA A 53 2.03 0.67 12.60
N LEU A 54 2.33 1.43 11.57
CA LEU A 54 2.13 1.04 10.18
C LEU A 54 2.94 -0.23 9.85
N ALA A 55 4.21 -0.23 10.21
CA ALA A 55 5.10 -1.36 9.94
C ALA A 55 4.65 -2.62 10.70
N PHE A 56 4.18 -2.46 11.91
CA PHE A 56 3.64 -3.58 12.68
C PHE A 56 2.37 -4.14 12.04
N TRP A 57 1.48 -3.25 11.56
CA TRP A 57 0.25 -3.65 10.89
C TRP A 57 0.52 -4.43 9.60
N GLY A 58 1.53 -4.03 8.83
CA GLY A 58 1.86 -4.65 7.55
C GLY A 58 2.67 -5.96 7.65
N ARG A 59 2.90 -6.49 8.84
CA ARG A 59 3.64 -7.75 9.00
C ARG A 59 2.89 -8.91 8.34
N ARG A 60 3.66 -9.91 7.92
CA ARG A 60 3.12 -11.10 7.26
C ARG A 60 1.97 -11.74 8.05
N ALA A 61 2.13 -11.89 9.36
CA ALA A 61 1.10 -12.50 10.20
C ALA A 61 -0.20 -11.70 10.22
N SER A 62 -0.10 -10.36 10.26
CA SER A 62 -1.27 -9.48 10.21
C SER A 62 -1.98 -9.58 8.86
N LEU A 63 -1.22 -9.60 7.77
CA LEU A 63 -1.78 -9.71 6.41
C LEU A 63 -2.46 -11.05 6.21
N GLN A 64 -1.85 -12.14 6.70
CA GLN A 64 -2.44 -13.48 6.61
C GLN A 64 -3.75 -13.56 7.37
N LYS A 65 -3.81 -12.95 8.55
CA LYS A 65 -5.05 -12.90 9.34
C LYS A 65 -6.15 -12.15 8.62
N MET A 66 -5.83 -10.98 8.06
CA MET A 66 -6.79 -10.20 7.30
C MET A 66 -7.26 -10.94 6.06
N ALA A 67 -6.34 -11.56 5.32
CA ALA A 67 -6.66 -12.34 4.14
C ALA A 67 -7.63 -13.49 4.48
N HIS A 68 -7.40 -14.16 5.59
CA HIS A 68 -8.27 -15.24 6.04
C HIS A 68 -9.69 -14.73 6.35
N GLU A 69 -9.81 -13.57 6.98
CA GLU A 69 -11.11 -12.96 7.26
C GLU A 69 -11.88 -12.62 5.98
N PHE A 70 -11.16 -12.29 4.89
CA PHE A 70 -11.76 -11.98 3.60
C PHE A 70 -11.90 -13.18 2.66
N ASP A 71 -11.45 -14.35 3.08
CA ASP A 71 -11.46 -15.55 2.25
C ASP A 71 -12.87 -15.95 1.79
N LYS A 72 -13.87 -15.64 2.60
CA LYS A 72 -15.29 -15.89 2.27
C LYS A 72 -15.80 -15.01 1.13
N ILE A 73 -15.03 -14.01 0.72
CA ILE A 73 -15.37 -13.09 -0.34
C ILE A 73 -14.43 -13.34 -1.52
N SER A 74 -14.22 -14.60 -1.85
CA SER A 74 -13.38 -15.00 -2.98
C SER A 74 -13.90 -14.39 -4.29
N ASN A 75 -13.01 -14.19 -5.26
CA ASN A 75 -13.28 -13.64 -6.59
C ASN A 75 -13.50 -12.13 -6.64
N ARG A 76 -13.05 -11.38 -5.64
CA ARG A 76 -12.99 -9.93 -5.75
C ARG A 76 -11.68 -9.49 -6.40
N LEU A 77 -11.81 -8.53 -7.30
CA LEU A 77 -10.70 -7.89 -7.99
C LEU A 77 -10.68 -6.40 -7.69
N GLY A 78 -9.53 -5.78 -7.89
CA GLY A 78 -9.41 -4.33 -7.86
C GLY A 78 -10.29 -3.69 -8.93
N ARG A 79 -10.60 -2.41 -8.75
CA ARG A 79 -11.48 -1.68 -9.64
C ARG A 79 -10.71 -0.86 -10.70
N GLY A 80 -9.42 -0.77 -10.57
CA GLY A 80 -8.58 -0.01 -11.49
C GLY A 80 -7.55 0.83 -10.76
N VAL A 81 -7.39 2.07 -11.20
CA VAL A 81 -6.40 3.00 -10.65
C VAL A 81 -7.01 3.86 -9.56
N CYS A 82 -6.33 3.92 -8.42
CA CYS A 82 -6.71 4.79 -7.31
C CYS A 82 -5.81 6.02 -7.28
N PHE A 83 -6.42 7.18 -7.13
CA PHE A 83 -5.72 8.44 -6.89
C PHE A 83 -5.97 8.86 -5.44
N HIS A 84 -4.88 9.13 -4.70
CA HIS A 84 -4.96 9.40 -3.28
C HIS A 84 -4.72 10.88 -2.99
N ILE A 85 -5.65 11.47 -2.22
CA ILE A 85 -5.48 12.82 -1.66
C ILE A 85 -5.46 12.66 -0.15
N ALA A 86 -4.28 12.78 0.44
CA ALA A 86 -4.10 12.57 1.86
C ALA A 86 -3.85 13.89 2.59
N PRO A 87 -4.33 14.05 3.85
CA PRO A 87 -4.04 15.23 4.64
C PRO A 87 -2.57 15.30 5.01
N SER A 88 -2.01 16.50 5.10
CA SER A 88 -0.60 16.71 5.42
C SER A 88 -0.31 16.79 6.90
N ASN A 89 -1.33 16.88 7.74
CA ASN A 89 -1.18 17.02 9.19
C ASN A 89 -0.64 15.75 9.88
N ILE A 90 -0.82 14.59 9.26
CA ILE A 90 -0.26 13.33 9.72
C ILE A 90 0.54 12.74 8.56
N PRO A 91 1.88 12.79 8.60
CA PRO A 91 2.71 12.42 7.46
C PRO A 91 2.52 11.01 6.94
N ILE A 92 2.13 10.07 7.80
CA ILE A 92 2.01 8.66 7.43
C ILE A 92 0.63 8.27 6.89
N ASN A 93 -0.36 9.16 6.91
CA ASN A 93 -1.73 8.84 6.50
C ASN A 93 -1.83 8.33 5.07
N PHE A 94 -1.02 8.89 4.16
CA PHE A 94 -1.04 8.45 2.77
C PHE A 94 -0.71 6.96 2.64
N ALA A 95 0.16 6.46 3.49
CA ALA A 95 0.64 5.08 3.40
C ALA A 95 -0.46 4.07 3.71
N PHE A 96 -1.30 4.34 4.71
CA PHE A 96 -2.43 3.46 4.99
C PHE A 96 -3.39 3.39 3.81
N SER A 97 -3.75 4.53 3.24
CA SER A 97 -4.63 4.60 2.06
C SER A 97 -4.02 3.83 0.88
N TYR A 98 -2.73 4.04 0.63
CA TYR A 98 -1.99 3.37 -0.42
C TYR A 98 -1.97 1.84 -0.24
N LEU A 99 -1.62 1.37 0.94
CA LEU A 99 -1.52 -0.07 1.22
C LEU A 99 -2.88 -0.76 1.18
N PHE A 100 -3.93 -0.12 1.68
CA PHE A 100 -5.29 -0.67 1.56
C PHE A 100 -5.71 -0.80 0.10
N ALA A 101 -5.42 0.19 -0.72
CA ALA A 101 -5.77 0.13 -2.15
C ALA A 101 -4.99 -0.97 -2.87
N LEU A 102 -3.72 -1.17 -2.54
CA LEU A 102 -2.93 -2.29 -3.06
C LEU A 102 -3.53 -3.64 -2.66
N LEU A 103 -3.87 -3.81 -1.39
CA LEU A 103 -4.47 -5.05 -0.90
C LEU A 103 -5.83 -5.33 -1.54
N ALA A 104 -6.54 -4.28 -1.91
CA ALA A 104 -7.80 -4.42 -2.65
C ALA A 104 -7.60 -4.73 -4.15
N GLY A 105 -6.36 -4.79 -4.63
CA GLY A 105 -6.03 -5.17 -6.00
C GLY A 105 -5.95 -4.01 -6.98
N ASN A 106 -5.85 -2.78 -6.50
CA ASN A 106 -5.83 -1.60 -7.36
C ASN A 106 -4.40 -1.15 -7.68
N ALA A 107 -4.24 -0.49 -8.82
CA ALA A 107 -3.05 0.32 -9.10
C ALA A 107 -3.16 1.67 -8.39
N ASN A 108 -2.01 2.28 -8.11
CA ASN A 108 -1.95 3.51 -7.33
C ASN A 108 -0.98 4.53 -7.91
#